data_95baf7cdee89671cda3a5b18f6354d76
#
_entry.id   95baf7cdee89671cda3a5b18f6354d76
#
_cell.length_a   1.000
_cell.length_b   1.000
_cell.length_c   1.000
_cell.angle_alpha   90.00
_cell.angle_beta   90.00
_cell.angle_gamma   90.00
#
_symmetry.space_group_name_H-M   'P 1'
#
loop_
_entity.id
_entity.type
_entity.pdbx_description
1 polymer ?
#
loop_
_entity_poly.entity_id
_entity_poly.type
_entity_poly.pdbx_seq_one_letter_code
_entity_poly.pdbx_strand_id
1 'polypeptide(L)'
;MAALRLALCQINPTVGDVCGNAATILARLETARVAGADIVVFPEMVVSGYPPEDLLLKPDFVTTCMEAAQDIARASLGLTAIFGCPWLDGDLFNAAIIAHDGRIAGVSAKRFLPNYGVFDENRYFAAASATTVFDRAGFVFGVSVCEDIWYPDGPPTEQAKYGGARLLVNISASPYHMDKGSARQRMLATRAADNGAF
;
A
#
# COMPACT_ATOMS: atom_id res chain seq x y z
N MET A 1 -9.87 22.33 11.99
CA MET A 1 -9.76 20.95 11.49
C MET A 1 -8.94 20.15 12.48
N ALA A 2 -9.38 18.96 12.89
CA ALA A 2 -8.57 18.09 13.71
C ALA A 2 -7.30 17.69 12.91
N ALA A 3 -6.13 17.67 13.56
CA ALA A 3 -4.90 17.24 12.94
C ALA A 3 -4.96 15.70 12.73
N LEU A 4 -4.59 15.23 11.53
CA LEU A 4 -4.46 13.81 11.22
C LEU A 4 -3.02 13.37 11.51
N ARG A 5 -2.86 12.33 12.33
CA ARG A 5 -1.55 11.77 12.66
C ARG A 5 -1.28 10.49 11.86
N LEU A 6 -0.25 10.54 11.02
CA LEU A 6 0.20 9.39 10.25
C LEU A 6 1.43 8.76 10.89
N ALA A 7 1.44 7.43 10.97
CA ALA A 7 2.63 6.63 11.30
C ALA A 7 3.13 5.93 10.03
N LEU A 8 4.34 6.26 9.60
CA LEU A 8 5.01 5.60 8.48
C LEU A 8 5.93 4.52 9.01
N CYS A 9 5.55 3.26 8.84
CA CYS A 9 6.26 2.10 9.34
C CYS A 9 7.26 1.59 8.29
N GLN A 10 8.48 2.13 8.32
CA GLN A 10 9.57 1.63 7.49
C GLN A 10 10.14 0.37 8.12
N ILE A 11 9.77 -0.79 7.57
CA ILE A 11 10.22 -2.12 8.03
C ILE A 11 10.85 -2.89 6.88
N ASN A 12 11.60 -3.94 7.20
CA ASN A 12 12.27 -4.81 6.23
C ASN A 12 11.64 -6.21 6.28
N PRO A 13 10.62 -6.50 5.44
CA PRO A 13 10.00 -7.81 5.39
C PRO A 13 10.91 -8.85 4.74
N THR A 14 10.80 -10.10 5.21
CA THR A 14 11.49 -11.25 4.62
C THR A 14 10.60 -11.91 3.56
N VAL A 15 11.12 -12.11 2.34
CA VAL A 15 10.38 -12.78 1.27
C VAL A 15 10.01 -14.21 1.68
N GLY A 16 8.71 -14.52 1.59
CA GLY A 16 8.16 -15.85 1.91
C GLY A 16 7.86 -16.08 3.39
N ASP A 17 8.34 -15.24 4.30
CA ASP A 17 8.05 -15.35 5.74
C ASP A 17 6.78 -14.59 6.13
N VAL A 18 5.63 -15.08 5.66
CA VAL A 18 4.32 -14.44 5.90
C VAL A 18 4.05 -14.29 7.41
N CYS A 19 4.34 -15.32 8.21
CA CYS A 19 4.09 -15.29 9.65
C CYS A 19 4.96 -14.27 10.38
N GLY A 20 6.27 -14.22 10.09
CA GLY A 20 7.21 -13.26 10.70
C GLY A 20 6.91 -11.82 10.29
N ASN A 21 6.56 -11.62 9.01
CA ASN A 21 6.15 -10.31 8.51
C ASN A 21 4.85 -9.83 9.18
N ALA A 22 3.83 -10.68 9.28
CA ALA A 22 2.58 -10.38 9.96
C ALA A 22 2.80 -10.04 11.45
N ALA A 23 3.62 -10.81 12.15
CA ALA A 23 3.97 -10.53 13.56
C ALA A 23 4.64 -9.16 13.71
N THR A 24 5.54 -8.81 12.78
CA THR A 24 6.20 -7.49 12.77
C THR A 24 5.18 -6.37 12.52
N ILE A 25 4.26 -6.53 11.57
CA ILE A 25 3.19 -5.56 11.28
C ILE A 25 2.33 -5.35 12.52
N LEU A 26 1.88 -6.43 13.17
CA LEU A 26 1.04 -6.38 14.39
C LEU A 26 1.73 -5.62 15.51
N ALA A 27 3.03 -5.88 15.75
CA ALA A 27 3.80 -5.15 16.76
C ALA A 27 3.90 -3.64 16.45
N ARG A 28 4.05 -3.26 15.18
CA ARG A 28 4.09 -1.85 14.76
C ARG A 28 2.73 -1.17 14.83
N LEU A 29 1.64 -1.88 14.54
CA LEU A 29 0.28 -1.37 14.73
C LEU A 29 0.05 -0.99 16.20
N GLU A 30 0.46 -1.84 17.14
CA GLU A 30 0.34 -1.53 18.56
C GLU A 30 1.19 -0.31 18.96
N THR A 31 2.43 -0.23 18.49
CA THR A 31 3.29 0.95 18.73
C THR A 31 2.63 2.23 18.19
N ALA A 32 2.06 2.18 16.98
CA ALA A 32 1.38 3.33 16.38
C ALA A 32 0.11 3.72 17.13
N ARG A 33 -0.65 2.73 17.63
CA ARG A 33 -1.85 2.96 18.46
C ARG A 33 -1.49 3.70 19.75
N VAL A 34 -0.44 3.25 20.45
CA VAL A 34 0.06 3.93 21.67
C VAL A 34 0.52 5.35 21.36
N ALA A 35 1.10 5.59 20.17
CA ALA A 35 1.51 6.92 19.73
C ALA A 35 0.32 7.80 19.27
N GLY A 36 -0.90 7.28 19.28
CA GLY A 36 -2.12 7.99 18.90
C GLY A 36 -2.21 8.26 17.39
N ALA A 37 -1.69 7.35 16.56
CA ALA A 37 -1.81 7.46 15.11
C ALA A 37 -3.24 7.22 14.64
N ASP A 38 -3.68 7.97 13.64
CA ASP A 38 -4.97 7.80 12.96
C ASP A 38 -4.84 6.83 11.79
N ILE A 39 -3.76 6.95 11.03
CA ILE A 39 -3.44 6.11 9.88
C ILE A 39 -2.02 5.57 10.04
N VAL A 40 -1.86 4.27 9.80
CA VAL A 40 -0.57 3.57 9.84
C VAL A 40 -0.29 3.00 8.46
N VAL A 41 0.86 3.31 7.88
CA VAL A 41 1.22 2.94 6.52
C VAL A 41 2.43 2.03 6.53
N PHE A 42 2.34 0.91 5.83
CA PHE A 42 3.40 -0.07 5.62
C PHE A 42 3.81 -0.15 4.15
N PRO A 43 4.96 -0.76 3.83
CA PRO A 43 5.43 -0.91 2.46
C PRO A 43 4.53 -1.76 1.56
N GLU A 44 4.75 -1.63 0.25
CA GLU A 44 4.25 -2.55 -0.79
C GLU A 44 4.68 -3.98 -0.48
N MET A 45 3.80 -4.97 -0.70
CA MET A 45 4.06 -6.41 -0.49
C MET A 45 4.64 -6.74 0.90
N VAL A 46 4.36 -5.94 1.90
CA VAL A 46 4.94 -6.13 3.24
C VAL A 46 4.58 -7.47 3.88
N VAL A 47 3.43 -8.06 3.49
CA VAL A 47 2.98 -9.37 4.01
C VAL A 47 3.80 -10.52 3.40
N SER A 48 4.02 -10.51 2.10
CA SER A 48 4.78 -11.56 1.38
C SER A 48 6.28 -11.32 1.34
N GLY A 49 6.73 -10.07 1.59
CA GLY A 49 8.04 -9.58 1.15
C GLY A 49 8.05 -9.26 -0.35
N TYR A 50 9.00 -8.45 -0.82
CA TYR A 50 9.13 -8.07 -2.23
C TYR A 50 10.55 -8.32 -2.74
N PRO A 51 10.75 -8.94 -3.94
CA PRO A 51 9.73 -9.54 -4.80
C PRO A 51 9.43 -11.01 -4.41
N PRO A 52 8.16 -11.40 -4.32
CA PRO A 52 7.79 -12.78 -3.99
C PRO A 52 7.96 -13.75 -5.16
N GLU A 53 8.05 -13.25 -6.39
CA GLU A 53 8.32 -14.03 -7.62
C GLU A 53 7.44 -15.29 -7.75
N ASP A 54 8.03 -16.45 -8.09
CA ASP A 54 7.31 -17.71 -8.33
C ASP A 54 6.58 -18.26 -7.09
N LEU A 55 6.75 -17.70 -5.90
CA LEU A 55 5.88 -18.01 -4.77
C LEU A 55 4.41 -17.68 -5.06
N LEU A 56 4.17 -16.64 -5.88
CA LEU A 56 2.82 -16.22 -6.30
C LEU A 56 2.10 -17.24 -7.17
N LEU A 57 2.84 -18.17 -7.79
CA LEU A 57 2.26 -19.26 -8.57
C LEU A 57 1.76 -20.43 -7.69
N LYS A 58 1.96 -20.34 -6.37
CA LYS A 58 1.49 -21.31 -5.39
C LYS A 58 0.20 -20.81 -4.74
N PRO A 59 -0.96 -21.42 -5.02
CA PRO A 59 -2.24 -20.95 -4.46
C PRO A 59 -2.25 -20.88 -2.94
N ASP A 60 -1.64 -21.85 -2.26
CA ASP A 60 -1.57 -21.89 -0.80
C ASP A 60 -0.77 -20.70 -0.23
N PHE A 61 0.26 -20.25 -0.93
CA PHE A 61 1.03 -19.08 -0.51
C PHE A 61 0.19 -17.79 -0.57
N VAL A 62 -0.55 -17.60 -1.66
CA VAL A 62 -1.44 -16.45 -1.83
C VAL A 62 -2.56 -16.49 -0.78
N THR A 63 -3.16 -17.66 -0.56
CA THR A 63 -4.19 -17.86 0.48
C THR A 63 -3.65 -17.50 1.86
N THR A 64 -2.45 -17.99 2.22
CA THR A 64 -1.81 -17.67 3.51
C THR A 64 -1.55 -16.16 3.66
N CYS A 65 -1.15 -15.46 2.58
CA CYS A 65 -1.00 -14.00 2.61
C CYS A 65 -2.35 -13.30 2.88
N MET A 66 -3.42 -13.75 2.24
CA MET A 66 -4.75 -13.17 2.43
C MET A 66 -5.31 -13.44 3.83
N GLU A 67 -5.07 -14.61 4.40
CA GLU A 67 -5.43 -14.94 5.79
C GLU A 67 -4.68 -14.05 6.77
N ALA A 68 -3.37 -13.87 6.58
CA ALA A 68 -2.56 -12.95 7.36
C ALA A 68 -3.07 -11.50 7.25
N ALA A 69 -3.52 -11.08 6.06
CA ALA A 69 -4.11 -9.76 5.86
C ALA A 69 -5.42 -9.59 6.67
N GLN A 70 -6.23 -10.65 6.78
CA GLN A 70 -7.43 -10.63 7.64
C GLN A 70 -7.06 -10.53 9.14
N ASP A 71 -6.00 -11.22 9.58
CA ASP A 71 -5.52 -11.14 10.96
C ASP A 71 -5.00 -9.74 11.30
N ILE A 72 -4.23 -9.13 10.38
CA ILE A 72 -3.77 -7.75 10.50
C ILE A 72 -4.96 -6.78 10.54
N ALA A 73 -5.97 -7.00 9.69
CA ALA A 73 -7.17 -6.19 9.68
C ALA A 73 -7.92 -6.26 11.02
N ARG A 74 -8.05 -7.44 11.63
CA ARG A 74 -8.66 -7.59 12.97
C ARG A 74 -7.94 -6.78 14.04
N ALA A 75 -6.65 -6.54 13.89
CA ALA A 75 -5.85 -5.73 14.81
C ALA A 75 -5.95 -4.22 14.58
N SER A 76 -6.66 -3.75 13.55
CA SER A 76 -6.77 -2.31 13.21
C SER A 76 -7.82 -1.53 14.02
N LEU A 77 -8.22 -2.04 15.18
CA LEU A 77 -9.22 -1.38 16.04
C LEU A 77 -8.80 0.06 16.40
N GLY A 78 -9.70 1.02 16.16
CA GLY A 78 -9.50 2.44 16.46
C GLY A 78 -8.54 3.19 15.53
N LEU A 79 -7.97 2.54 14.50
CA LEU A 79 -7.08 3.15 13.52
C LEU A 79 -7.32 2.62 12.10
N THR A 80 -6.72 3.28 11.12
CA THR A 80 -6.68 2.80 9.74
C THR A 80 -5.29 2.25 9.43
N ALA A 81 -5.19 0.99 9.01
CA ALA A 81 -3.94 0.38 8.57
C ALA A 81 -3.93 0.24 7.05
N ILE A 82 -2.83 0.63 6.40
CA ILE A 82 -2.59 0.51 4.96
C ILE A 82 -1.34 -0.33 4.79
N PHE A 83 -1.45 -1.48 4.12
CA PHE A 83 -0.33 -2.41 3.95
C PHE A 83 -0.41 -3.19 2.65
N GLY A 84 0.75 -3.52 2.06
CA GLY A 84 0.83 -4.24 0.79
C GLY A 84 0.69 -5.75 0.95
N CYS A 85 -0.12 -6.38 0.09
CA CYS A 85 -0.36 -7.82 0.08
C CYS A 85 -0.71 -8.28 -1.33
N PRO A 86 -0.28 -9.50 -1.77
CA PRO A 86 -0.87 -10.14 -2.94
C PRO A 86 -2.34 -10.45 -2.65
N TRP A 87 -3.23 -10.06 -3.57
CA TRP A 87 -4.68 -10.14 -3.38
C TRP A 87 -5.34 -10.83 -4.56
N LEU A 88 -6.06 -11.93 -4.31
CA LEU A 88 -6.80 -12.67 -5.32
C LEU A 88 -8.28 -12.27 -5.29
N ASP A 89 -8.75 -11.69 -6.39
CA ASP A 89 -10.16 -11.34 -6.61
C ASP A 89 -10.46 -11.47 -8.11
N GLY A 90 -10.85 -12.68 -8.54
CA GLY A 90 -10.88 -13.05 -9.95
C GLY A 90 -9.48 -13.24 -10.53
N ASP A 91 -8.68 -12.17 -10.54
CA ASP A 91 -7.26 -12.17 -10.89
C ASP A 91 -6.38 -11.92 -9.66
N LEU A 92 -5.06 -12.14 -9.79
CA LEU A 92 -4.09 -11.83 -8.75
C LEU A 92 -3.58 -10.41 -8.92
N PHE A 93 -3.62 -9.62 -7.85
CA PHE A 93 -3.20 -8.23 -7.83
C PHE A 93 -2.06 -7.97 -6.83
N ASN A 94 -1.16 -7.06 -7.20
CA ASN A 94 -0.32 -6.34 -6.25
C ASN A 94 -1.19 -5.25 -5.63
N ALA A 95 -1.54 -5.35 -4.35
CA ALA A 95 -2.55 -4.50 -3.76
C ALA A 95 -2.13 -3.87 -2.43
N ALA A 96 -2.62 -2.65 -2.19
CA ALA A 96 -2.71 -2.05 -0.89
C ALA A 96 -4.04 -2.46 -0.25
N ILE A 97 -3.98 -3.04 0.94
CA ILE A 97 -5.14 -3.38 1.76
C ILE A 97 -5.38 -2.21 2.72
N ILE A 98 -6.59 -1.73 2.76
CA ILE A 98 -7.02 -0.70 3.69
C ILE A 98 -7.92 -1.35 4.73
N ALA A 99 -7.39 -1.47 5.95
CA ALA A 99 -8.12 -2.02 7.09
C ALA A 99 -8.51 -0.89 8.05
N HIS A 100 -9.73 -0.93 8.54
CA HIS A 100 -10.24 0.05 9.49
C HIS A 100 -11.17 -0.63 10.49
N ASP A 101 -10.95 -0.33 11.75
CA ASP A 101 -11.78 -0.76 12.87
C ASP A 101 -12.10 -2.28 12.83
N GLY A 102 -11.05 -3.10 12.70
CA GLY A 102 -11.11 -4.56 12.79
C GLY A 102 -11.52 -5.29 11.51
N ARG A 103 -11.64 -4.61 10.37
CA ARG A 103 -12.05 -5.21 9.09
C ARG A 103 -11.32 -4.62 7.91
N ILE A 104 -11.25 -5.34 6.82
CA ILE A 104 -10.84 -4.80 5.52
C ILE A 104 -11.96 -3.87 5.03
N ALA A 105 -11.64 -2.58 4.92
CA ALA A 105 -12.55 -1.54 4.43
C ALA A 105 -12.50 -1.41 2.91
N GLY A 106 -11.40 -1.83 2.29
CA GLY A 106 -11.24 -1.85 0.84
C GLY A 106 -9.85 -2.27 0.39
N VAL A 107 -9.69 -2.36 -0.92
CA VAL A 107 -8.46 -2.75 -1.59
C VAL A 107 -8.17 -1.75 -2.70
N SER A 108 -6.91 -1.32 -2.83
CA SER A 108 -6.43 -0.51 -3.94
C SER A 108 -5.36 -1.29 -4.69
N ALA A 109 -5.72 -1.86 -5.82
CA ALA A 109 -4.81 -2.65 -6.63
C ALA A 109 -3.96 -1.76 -7.54
N LYS A 110 -2.72 -2.18 -7.79
CA LYS A 110 -1.75 -1.50 -8.64
C LYS A 110 -2.21 -1.51 -10.10
N ARG A 111 -2.15 -0.34 -10.75
CA ARG A 111 -2.51 -0.20 -12.16
C ARG A 111 -1.31 -0.35 -13.08
N PHE A 112 -0.22 0.32 -12.77
CA PHE A 112 0.98 0.28 -13.60
C PHE A 112 1.95 -0.77 -13.07
N LEU A 113 2.09 -1.86 -13.84
CA LEU A 113 2.94 -2.99 -13.50
C LEU A 113 4.30 -2.81 -14.18
N PRO A 114 5.38 -2.50 -13.43
CA PRO A 114 6.69 -2.36 -14.04
C PRO A 114 7.18 -3.70 -14.58
N ASN A 115 7.73 -3.67 -15.79
CA ASN A 115 8.26 -4.84 -16.48
C ASN A 115 9.60 -4.51 -17.13
N TYR A 116 10.49 -3.85 -16.39
CA TYR A 116 11.80 -3.41 -16.81
C TYR A 116 12.82 -3.55 -15.66
N GLY A 117 14.11 -3.67 -16.00
CA GLY A 117 15.19 -3.83 -15.03
C GLY A 117 15.01 -5.11 -14.20
N VAL A 118 14.79 -4.95 -12.91
CA VAL A 118 14.56 -6.06 -11.96
C VAL A 118 13.10 -6.43 -11.78
N PHE A 119 12.20 -5.75 -12.48
CA PHE A 119 10.76 -5.95 -12.34
C PHE A 119 10.21 -6.85 -13.43
N ASP A 120 9.35 -7.80 -13.05
CA ASP A 120 8.60 -8.69 -13.94
C ASP A 120 7.16 -8.88 -13.40
N GLU A 121 6.48 -7.77 -13.10
CA GLU A 121 5.17 -7.84 -12.45
C GLU A 121 4.05 -8.31 -13.39
N ASN A 122 4.13 -8.05 -14.69
CA ASN A 122 3.15 -8.54 -15.66
C ASN A 122 3.07 -10.07 -15.74
N ARG A 123 4.12 -10.77 -15.30
CA ARG A 123 4.14 -12.23 -15.22
C ARG A 123 3.15 -12.77 -14.18
N TYR A 124 2.91 -12.02 -13.13
CA TYR A 124 2.20 -12.51 -11.93
C TYR A 124 0.88 -11.79 -11.68
N PHE A 125 0.81 -10.51 -12.00
CA PHE A 125 -0.30 -9.67 -11.59
C PHE A 125 -1.11 -9.14 -12.76
N ALA A 126 -2.42 -8.98 -12.53
CA ALA A 126 -3.29 -8.19 -13.38
C ALA A 126 -3.23 -6.71 -13.01
N ALA A 127 -3.36 -5.85 -14.01
CA ALA A 127 -3.46 -4.41 -13.81
C ALA A 127 -4.87 -4.02 -13.34
N ALA A 128 -4.95 -3.13 -12.34
CA ALA A 128 -6.24 -2.60 -11.90
C ALA A 128 -6.91 -1.75 -12.98
N SER A 129 -8.21 -1.89 -13.14
CA SER A 129 -9.02 -1.09 -14.08
C SER A 129 -9.71 0.10 -13.42
N ALA A 130 -9.81 0.12 -12.08
CA ALA A 130 -10.51 1.14 -11.33
C ALA A 130 -9.60 1.82 -10.29
N THR A 131 -9.96 3.04 -9.93
CA THR A 131 -9.31 3.82 -8.88
C THR A 131 -10.29 4.04 -7.73
N THR A 132 -9.84 3.84 -6.51
CA THR A 132 -10.66 3.95 -5.31
C THR A 132 -10.14 5.06 -4.39
N VAL A 133 -11.03 5.78 -3.73
CA VAL A 133 -10.74 6.68 -2.62
C VAL A 133 -11.43 6.18 -1.35
N PHE A 134 -10.92 6.61 -0.21
CA PHE A 134 -11.41 6.20 1.10
C PHE A 134 -11.78 7.44 1.90
N ASP A 135 -12.86 7.36 2.64
CA ASP A 135 -13.31 8.42 3.56
C ASP A 135 -13.12 7.97 5.01
N ARG A 136 -12.43 8.80 5.79
CA ARG A 136 -12.31 8.63 7.23
C ARG A 136 -12.87 9.88 7.92
N ALA A 137 -14.10 9.79 8.37
CA ALA A 137 -14.78 10.87 9.08
C ALA A 137 -14.77 12.22 8.32
N GLY A 138 -15.06 12.19 7.02
CA GLY A 138 -15.09 13.37 6.16
C GLY A 138 -13.71 13.80 5.64
N PHE A 139 -12.66 13.02 5.88
CA PHE A 139 -11.34 13.22 5.31
C PHE A 139 -11.06 12.18 4.23
N VAL A 140 -11.13 12.60 2.97
CA VAL A 140 -10.92 11.73 1.82
C VAL A 140 -9.43 11.57 1.53
N PHE A 141 -8.97 10.33 1.35
CA PHE A 141 -7.61 10.00 0.97
C PHE A 141 -7.57 8.95 -0.15
N GLY A 142 -6.52 9.01 -0.95
CA GLY A 142 -6.22 8.04 -2.00
C GLY A 142 -5.05 7.14 -1.59
N VAL A 143 -5.08 5.88 -2.07
CA VAL A 143 -3.99 4.93 -1.89
C VAL A 143 -3.60 4.36 -3.24
N SER A 144 -2.30 4.38 -3.53
CA SER A 144 -1.70 3.84 -4.76
C SER A 144 -0.47 3.00 -4.45
N VAL A 145 -0.01 2.23 -5.42
CA VAL A 145 1.11 1.30 -5.22
C VAL A 145 2.27 1.65 -6.16
N CYS A 146 3.39 2.02 -5.58
CA CYS A 146 4.72 2.12 -6.18
C CYS A 146 4.73 2.87 -7.54
N GLU A 147 4.71 2.13 -8.65
CA GLU A 147 4.81 2.65 -10.02
C GLU A 147 3.69 3.66 -10.36
N ASP A 148 2.52 3.51 -9.75
CA ASP A 148 1.36 4.37 -10.00
C ASP A 148 1.64 5.87 -9.80
N ILE A 149 2.57 6.23 -8.90
CA ILE A 149 2.89 7.64 -8.58
C ILE A 149 3.82 8.29 -9.60
N TRP A 150 4.51 7.49 -10.42
CA TRP A 150 5.49 8.02 -11.38
C TRP A 150 4.84 8.68 -12.60
N TYR A 151 3.62 8.32 -12.92
CA TYR A 151 2.87 8.85 -14.06
C TYR A 151 1.96 10.02 -13.65
N PRO A 152 2.01 11.16 -14.37
CA PRO A 152 1.18 12.32 -14.03
C PRO A 152 -0.33 12.07 -14.17
N ASP A 153 -0.73 11.15 -15.05
CA ASP A 153 -2.13 10.80 -15.33
C ASP A 153 -2.53 9.46 -14.67
N GLY A 154 -1.81 9.07 -13.61
CA GLY A 154 -2.03 7.81 -12.90
C GLY A 154 -3.12 7.89 -11.83
N PRO A 155 -3.32 6.77 -11.10
CA PRO A 155 -4.30 6.65 -10.04
C PRO A 155 -4.29 7.81 -9.03
N PRO A 156 -3.12 8.34 -8.56
CA PRO A 156 -3.10 9.46 -7.62
C PRO A 156 -3.80 10.72 -8.15
N THR A 157 -3.66 11.01 -9.45
CA THR A 157 -4.32 12.16 -10.07
C THR A 157 -5.83 11.96 -10.17
N GLU A 158 -6.27 10.77 -10.52
CA GLU A 158 -7.70 10.43 -10.52
C GLU A 158 -8.29 10.52 -9.11
N GLN A 159 -7.59 10.01 -8.10
CA GLN A 159 -8.00 10.06 -6.70
C GLN A 159 -8.16 11.50 -6.20
N ALA A 160 -7.23 12.39 -6.56
CA ALA A 160 -7.31 13.79 -6.15
C ALA A 160 -8.39 14.57 -6.94
N LYS A 161 -8.33 14.53 -8.27
CA LYS A 161 -9.15 15.39 -9.14
C LYS A 161 -10.61 14.95 -9.21
N TYR A 162 -10.86 13.65 -9.25
CA TYR A 162 -12.22 13.12 -9.41
C TYR A 162 -12.76 12.51 -8.11
N GLY A 163 -11.87 11.95 -7.28
CA GLY A 163 -12.23 11.36 -6.00
C GLY A 163 -12.21 12.33 -4.83
N GLY A 164 -11.65 13.53 -5.00
CA GLY A 164 -11.56 14.54 -3.95
C GLY A 164 -10.56 14.20 -2.83
N ALA A 165 -9.59 13.31 -3.09
CA ALA A 165 -8.58 12.95 -2.11
C ALA A 165 -7.66 14.14 -1.80
N ARG A 166 -7.49 14.43 -0.51
CA ARG A 166 -6.64 15.50 0.03
C ARG A 166 -5.31 14.98 0.57
N LEU A 167 -5.19 13.68 0.75
CA LEU A 167 -3.97 12.97 1.09
C LEU A 167 -3.79 11.84 0.08
N LEU A 168 -2.60 11.73 -0.49
CA LEU A 168 -2.21 10.66 -1.41
C LEU A 168 -1.14 9.80 -0.73
N VAL A 169 -1.52 8.58 -0.42
CA VAL A 169 -0.61 7.57 0.14
C VAL A 169 -0.10 6.69 -0.99
N ASN A 170 1.23 6.56 -1.10
CA ASN A 170 1.84 5.63 -2.04
C ASN A 170 2.74 4.66 -1.27
N ILE A 171 2.36 3.39 -1.25
CA ILE A 171 3.20 2.33 -0.68
C ILE A 171 4.17 1.82 -1.74
N SER A 172 5.43 1.56 -1.36
CA SER A 172 6.47 1.20 -2.33
C SER A 172 7.49 0.22 -1.75
N ALA A 173 8.00 -0.67 -2.60
CA ALA A 173 9.17 -1.52 -2.36
C ALA A 173 10.26 -1.31 -3.44
N SER A 174 10.23 -0.20 -4.15
CA SER A 174 11.13 0.13 -5.25
C SER A 174 12.60 0.14 -4.78
N PRO A 175 13.52 -0.51 -5.53
CA PRO A 175 14.95 -0.56 -5.18
C PRO A 175 15.57 0.82 -5.01
N TYR A 176 16.50 0.91 -4.08
CA TYR A 176 17.31 2.11 -3.87
C TYR A 176 18.63 2.03 -4.64
N HIS A 177 19.01 3.14 -5.24
CA HIS A 177 20.37 3.35 -5.77
C HIS A 177 20.84 4.77 -5.41
N MET A 178 22.11 5.03 -5.58
CA MET A 178 22.72 6.34 -5.29
C MET A 178 21.93 7.46 -6.00
N ASP A 179 21.67 8.56 -5.31
CA ASP A 179 20.90 9.75 -5.75
C ASP A 179 19.40 9.55 -6.00
N LYS A 180 18.87 8.33 -5.90
CA LYS A 180 17.44 8.07 -6.10
C LYS A 180 16.56 8.78 -5.05
N GLY A 181 17.07 8.99 -3.84
CA GLY A 181 16.32 9.65 -2.76
C GLY A 181 15.86 11.06 -3.15
N SER A 182 16.78 11.91 -3.63
CA SER A 182 16.47 13.28 -4.04
C SER A 182 15.57 13.34 -5.28
N ALA A 183 15.75 12.43 -6.24
CA ALA A 183 14.88 12.32 -7.41
C ALA A 183 13.45 11.94 -7.01
N ARG A 184 13.30 10.97 -6.09
CA ARG A 184 12.01 10.54 -5.57
C ARG A 184 11.31 11.65 -4.80
N GLN A 185 12.02 12.39 -3.94
CA GLN A 185 11.45 13.52 -3.21
C GLN A 185 10.91 14.60 -4.16
N ARG A 186 11.67 14.96 -5.19
CA ARG A 186 11.21 15.93 -6.20
C ARG A 186 9.96 15.43 -6.93
N MET A 187 9.95 14.17 -7.35
CA MET A 187 8.79 13.57 -8.03
C MET A 187 7.56 13.60 -7.13
N LEU A 188 7.67 13.16 -5.87
CA LEU A 188 6.56 13.16 -4.91
C LEU A 188 6.04 14.57 -4.63
N ALA A 189 6.93 15.55 -4.45
CA ALA A 189 6.55 16.95 -4.27
C ALA A 189 5.83 17.52 -5.50
N THR A 190 6.27 17.15 -6.71
CA THR A 190 5.58 17.52 -7.95
C THR A 190 4.18 16.93 -8.00
N ARG A 191 4.02 15.62 -7.70
CA ARG A 191 2.69 14.99 -7.69
C ARG A 191 1.76 15.60 -6.65
N ALA A 192 2.25 15.92 -5.46
CA ALA A 192 1.48 16.61 -4.44
C ALA A 192 1.02 17.99 -4.92
N ALA A 193 1.94 18.77 -5.50
CA ALA A 193 1.64 20.10 -6.03
C ALA A 193 0.65 20.08 -7.21
N ASP A 194 0.85 19.20 -8.20
CA ASP A 194 -0.02 19.07 -9.39
C ASP A 194 -1.46 18.69 -9.00
N ASN A 195 -1.62 18.00 -7.89
CA ASN A 195 -2.91 17.48 -7.41
C ASN A 195 -3.51 18.31 -6.26
N GLY A 196 -2.81 19.31 -5.75
CA GLY A 196 -3.26 20.11 -4.59
C GLY A 196 -3.51 19.27 -3.35
N ALA A 197 -2.75 18.18 -3.17
CA ALA A 197 -2.89 17.18 -2.10
C ALA A 197 -1.58 17.05 -1.30
N PHE A 198 -1.70 16.45 -0.10
CA PHE A 198 -0.55 16.07 0.72
C PHE A 198 -0.05 14.68 0.34
#